data_dd703f870a85d1e64df4b4a44da92cc8
#
_entry.id   dd703f870a85d1e64df4b4a44da92cc8
#
_cell.length_a   1.000
_cell.length_b   1.000
_cell.length_c   1.000
_cell.angle_alpha   90.00
_cell.angle_beta   90.00
_cell.angle_gamma   90.00
#
_symmetry.space_group_name_H-M   'P 1'
#
loop_
_entity.id
_entity.type
_entity.pdbx_description
1 polymer ?
#
loop_
_entity_poly.entity_id
_entity_poly.type
_entity_poly.pdbx_seq_one_letter_code
_entity_poly.pdbx_strand_id
1 'polypeptide(L)'
;MMRIPTVTKNLLIINVLAFFAMYVLRSVNLFGGSPVELNDVLGLHFFLAPDFHIYQLVTYMFMHANFTHIFFNMFALWMFGMIVERTWGAKRFLFYYISCGIGAGLFQELAQFCDLYFMLSSQSANVSIMHLPEVARQALNAWTTVGASGSIYGVLLAFGMLFPNEKLFIIPIPFPIKAKWFVMIYAGIELFSAMATAGDGVAHIAHLGGMVVGFFMIKYWRSHAYRGSNMSDGNQFFDNLKRKWDKR
;
A
#
# COMPACT_ATOMS: atom_id res chain seq x y z
N MET A 1 -18.75 -20.27 11.23
CA MET A 1 -18.25 -18.92 10.88
C MET A 1 -16.72 -18.96 10.74
N MET A 2 -16.16 -18.58 9.62
CA MET A 2 -14.69 -18.57 9.46
C MET A 2 -14.10 -17.40 10.26
N ARG A 3 -13.23 -17.70 11.24
CA ARG A 3 -12.58 -16.67 12.06
C ARG A 3 -11.59 -15.87 11.21
N ILE A 4 -11.56 -14.54 11.39
CA ILE A 4 -10.57 -13.67 10.74
C ILE A 4 -9.18 -14.02 11.32
N PRO A 5 -8.14 -14.24 10.49
CA PRO A 5 -6.78 -14.49 10.96
C PRO A 5 -6.22 -13.31 11.77
N THR A 6 -5.26 -13.61 12.64
CA THR A 6 -4.83 -12.68 13.69
C THR A 6 -4.22 -11.39 13.15
N VAL A 7 -3.34 -11.45 12.14
CA VAL A 7 -2.67 -10.26 11.61
C VAL A 7 -3.66 -9.39 10.85
N THR A 8 -4.45 -9.98 9.94
CA THR A 8 -5.51 -9.26 9.23
C THR A 8 -6.47 -8.57 10.21
N LYS A 9 -6.92 -9.29 11.25
CA LYS A 9 -7.79 -8.72 12.28
C LYS A 9 -7.15 -7.53 12.99
N ASN A 10 -5.89 -7.67 13.42
CA ASN A 10 -5.19 -6.61 14.14
C ASN A 10 -4.94 -5.39 13.25
N LEU A 11 -4.56 -5.59 11.98
CA LEU A 11 -4.40 -4.51 11.02
C LEU A 11 -5.72 -3.75 10.80
N LEU A 12 -6.85 -4.46 10.65
CA LEU A 12 -8.17 -3.84 10.56
C LEU A 12 -8.48 -2.99 11.80
N ILE A 13 -8.27 -3.53 13.00
CA ILE A 13 -8.54 -2.82 14.25
C ILE A 13 -7.65 -1.59 14.38
N ILE A 14 -6.33 -1.70 14.14
CA ILE A 14 -5.39 -0.59 14.26
C ILE A 14 -5.77 0.55 13.31
N ASN A 15 -6.08 0.24 12.04
CA ASN A 15 -6.48 1.26 11.06
C ASN A 15 -7.78 1.97 11.46
N VAL A 16 -8.79 1.21 11.93
CA VAL A 16 -10.05 1.79 12.39
C VAL A 16 -9.84 2.66 13.62
N LEU A 17 -9.05 2.21 14.60
CA LEU A 17 -8.74 3.00 15.80
C LEU A 17 -7.95 4.27 15.45
N ALA A 18 -6.96 4.19 14.57
CA ALA A 18 -6.19 5.34 14.10
C ALA A 18 -7.10 6.37 13.40
N PHE A 19 -8.03 5.91 12.56
CA PHE A 19 -9.00 6.77 11.89
C PHE A 19 -9.94 7.50 12.86
N PHE A 20 -10.46 6.79 13.86
CA PHE A 20 -11.26 7.44 14.91
C PHE A 20 -10.44 8.38 15.77
N ALA A 21 -9.21 8.02 16.14
CA ALA A 21 -8.30 8.89 16.89
C ALA A 21 -8.04 10.21 16.14
N MET A 22 -7.87 10.15 14.81
CA MET A 22 -7.72 11.35 13.97
C MET A 22 -8.91 12.31 14.13
N TYR A 23 -10.15 11.82 14.07
CA TYR A 23 -11.34 12.65 14.24
C TYR A 23 -11.46 13.22 15.66
N VAL A 24 -11.16 12.40 16.68
CA VAL A 24 -11.22 12.84 18.08
C VAL A 24 -10.18 13.93 18.35
N LEU A 25 -8.93 13.73 17.96
CA LEU A 25 -7.84 14.68 18.20
C LEU A 25 -8.01 15.98 17.44
N ARG A 26 -8.62 15.93 16.26
CA ARG A 26 -9.00 17.12 15.50
C ARG A 26 -10.12 17.92 16.15
N SER A 27 -11.03 17.25 16.88
CA SER A 27 -12.21 17.87 17.51
C SER A 27 -11.96 18.37 18.92
N VAL A 28 -10.90 17.93 19.58
CA VAL A 28 -10.61 18.20 20.98
C VAL A 28 -9.34 19.04 21.09
N ASN A 29 -9.47 20.26 21.61
CA ASN A 29 -8.32 21.09 22.00
C ASN A 29 -7.71 20.53 23.28
N LEU A 30 -6.84 19.53 23.16
CA LEU A 30 -6.08 18.99 24.28
C LEU A 30 -5.10 20.05 24.78
N PHE A 31 -5.20 20.38 26.06
CA PHE A 31 -4.31 21.33 26.75
C PHE A 31 -4.34 22.78 26.25
N GLY A 32 -5.44 23.23 25.59
CA GLY A 32 -5.57 24.62 25.11
C GLY A 32 -4.72 24.99 23.91
N GLY A 33 -4.15 23.98 23.22
CA GLY A 33 -3.38 24.14 21.98
C GLY A 33 -4.24 24.06 20.71
N SER A 34 -3.60 24.14 19.56
CA SER A 34 -4.24 23.89 18.25
C SER A 34 -4.65 22.41 18.14
N PRO A 35 -5.74 22.09 17.40
CA PRO A 35 -6.10 20.71 17.08
C PRO A 35 -4.92 19.95 16.46
N VAL A 36 -4.76 18.68 16.84
CA VAL A 36 -3.69 17.82 16.29
C VAL A 36 -4.21 17.12 15.03
N GLU A 37 -3.61 17.42 13.90
CA GLU A 37 -3.87 16.74 12.63
C GLU A 37 -2.94 15.52 12.53
N LEU A 38 -3.44 14.32 12.85
CA LEU A 38 -2.61 13.10 12.81
C LEU A 38 -2.04 12.80 11.43
N ASN A 39 -2.71 13.19 10.36
CA ASN A 39 -2.18 13.01 9.00
C ASN A 39 -0.92 13.85 8.76
N ASP A 40 -0.81 15.02 9.40
CA ASP A 40 0.39 15.85 9.29
C ASP A 40 1.55 15.30 10.12
N VAL A 41 1.26 14.62 11.23
CA VAL A 41 2.29 14.03 12.10
C VAL A 41 2.76 12.67 11.60
N LEU A 42 1.81 11.80 11.19
CA LEU A 42 2.04 10.38 10.90
C LEU A 42 1.97 10.02 9.41
N GLY A 43 1.44 10.91 8.56
CA GLY A 43 1.50 10.79 7.11
C GLY A 43 2.93 10.92 6.59
N LEU A 44 3.21 10.36 5.44
CA LEU A 44 4.53 10.41 4.81
C LEU A 44 4.66 11.73 4.05
N HIS A 45 5.42 12.66 4.62
CA HIS A 45 5.84 13.89 3.94
C HIS A 45 6.99 13.59 2.98
N PHE A 46 7.07 14.37 1.93
CA PHE A 46 8.19 14.29 0.99
C PHE A 46 9.53 14.48 1.71
N PHE A 47 10.54 13.67 1.38
CA PHE A 47 11.79 13.60 2.16
C PHE A 47 12.60 14.91 2.21
N LEU A 48 12.32 15.88 1.33
CA LEU A 48 12.89 17.23 1.37
C LEU A 48 12.04 18.23 2.14
N ALA A 49 10.84 17.87 2.55
CA ALA A 49 9.98 18.72 3.38
C ALA A 49 10.52 18.81 4.82
N PRO A 50 10.33 19.97 5.51
CA PRO A 50 10.77 20.12 6.90
C PRO A 50 10.17 19.12 7.87
N ASP A 51 8.92 18.71 7.66
CA ASP A 51 8.16 17.82 8.55
C ASP A 51 8.35 16.32 8.23
N PHE A 52 9.28 15.99 7.33
CA PHE A 52 9.63 14.60 7.06
C PHE A 52 10.33 13.94 8.25
N HIS A 53 9.84 12.77 8.61
CA HIS A 53 10.46 11.91 9.59
C HIS A 53 10.49 10.45 9.12
N ILE A 54 11.59 9.75 9.38
CA ILE A 54 11.80 8.38 8.89
C ILE A 54 10.72 7.37 9.35
N TYR A 55 10.10 7.56 10.52
CA TYR A 55 9.02 6.71 11.01
C TYR A 55 7.77 6.79 10.13
N GLN A 56 7.61 7.88 9.38
CA GLN A 56 6.47 8.10 8.48
C GLN A 56 6.44 7.07 7.35
N LEU A 57 7.57 6.46 6.97
CA LEU A 57 7.60 5.32 6.04
C LEU A 57 6.78 4.10 6.51
N VAL A 58 6.43 4.06 7.79
CA VAL A 58 5.59 3.00 8.36
C VAL A 58 4.25 3.54 8.81
N THR A 59 4.22 4.69 9.49
CA THR A 59 2.99 5.20 10.12
C THR A 59 1.94 5.64 9.12
N TYR A 60 2.34 6.14 7.95
CA TYR A 60 1.43 6.58 6.89
C TYR A 60 0.44 5.50 6.43
N MET A 61 0.86 4.22 6.52
CA MET A 61 0.02 3.07 6.16
C MET A 61 -1.24 2.92 7.04
N PHE A 62 -1.29 3.61 8.18
CA PHE A 62 -2.41 3.57 9.12
C PHE A 62 -3.27 4.85 9.07
N MET A 63 -2.84 5.85 8.30
CA MET A 63 -3.53 7.13 8.13
C MET A 63 -4.45 7.08 6.92
N HIS A 64 -5.59 7.78 6.97
CA HIS A 64 -6.55 7.78 5.87
C HIS A 64 -7.16 9.18 5.68
N ALA A 65 -7.28 9.62 4.43
CA ALA A 65 -7.77 10.94 4.10
C ALA A 65 -9.26 11.16 4.43
N ASN A 66 -10.09 10.10 4.28
CA ASN A 66 -11.54 10.18 4.48
C ASN A 66 -12.16 8.79 4.70
N PHE A 67 -13.46 8.77 5.02
CA PHE A 67 -14.21 7.54 5.27
C PHE A 67 -14.23 6.57 4.08
N THR A 68 -14.42 7.09 2.87
CA THR A 68 -14.43 6.24 1.65
C THR A 68 -13.08 5.55 1.47
N HIS A 69 -11.98 6.27 1.71
CA HIS A 69 -10.62 5.75 1.61
C HIS A 69 -10.39 4.60 2.61
N ILE A 70 -10.70 4.78 3.90
CA ILE A 70 -10.53 3.69 4.87
C ILE A 70 -11.49 2.53 4.59
N PHE A 71 -12.73 2.79 4.20
CA PHE A 71 -13.71 1.75 3.92
C PHE A 71 -13.21 0.78 2.84
N PHE A 72 -12.77 1.28 1.68
CA PHE A 72 -12.28 0.41 0.61
C PHE A 72 -10.98 -0.28 0.95
N ASN A 73 -10.07 0.39 1.67
CA ASN A 73 -8.85 -0.23 2.16
C ASN A 73 -9.14 -1.40 3.11
N MET A 74 -9.99 -1.20 4.10
CA MET A 74 -10.33 -2.24 5.07
C MET A 74 -11.15 -3.37 4.43
N PHE A 75 -12.04 -3.06 3.50
CA PHE A 75 -12.77 -4.07 2.75
C PHE A 75 -11.83 -4.97 1.92
N ALA A 76 -10.89 -4.37 1.18
CA ALA A 76 -9.91 -5.12 0.40
C ALA A 76 -8.95 -5.93 1.29
N LEU A 77 -8.46 -5.36 2.39
CA LEU A 77 -7.64 -6.05 3.37
C LEU A 77 -8.38 -7.23 4.01
N TRP A 78 -9.63 -7.04 4.39
CA TRP A 78 -10.47 -8.12 4.92
C TRP A 78 -10.65 -9.24 3.90
N MET A 79 -11.01 -8.91 2.66
CA MET A 79 -11.32 -9.90 1.62
C MET A 79 -10.09 -10.67 1.16
N PHE A 80 -9.01 -9.98 0.78
CA PHE A 80 -7.80 -10.59 0.21
C PHE A 80 -6.77 -10.95 1.28
N GLY A 81 -6.60 -10.10 2.31
CA GLY A 81 -5.64 -10.32 3.39
C GLY A 81 -5.92 -11.60 4.16
N MET A 82 -7.19 -11.89 4.46
CA MET A 82 -7.56 -13.15 5.13
C MET A 82 -7.11 -14.38 4.36
N ILE A 83 -7.24 -14.36 3.05
CA ILE A 83 -6.90 -15.51 2.20
C ILE A 83 -5.38 -15.69 2.14
N VAL A 84 -4.66 -14.59 1.91
CA VAL A 84 -3.20 -14.61 1.82
C VAL A 84 -2.58 -15.00 3.17
N GLU A 85 -3.07 -14.45 4.30
CA GLU A 85 -2.57 -14.81 5.64
C GLU A 85 -2.81 -16.29 5.96
N ARG A 86 -3.98 -16.84 5.64
CA ARG A 86 -4.26 -18.28 5.83
C ARG A 86 -3.34 -19.16 5.01
N THR A 87 -2.92 -18.67 3.85
CA THR A 87 -2.05 -19.40 2.93
C THR A 87 -0.59 -19.38 3.39
N TRP A 88 -0.10 -18.22 3.80
CA TRP A 88 1.33 -18.03 4.13
C TRP A 88 1.64 -18.12 5.63
N GLY A 89 0.62 -17.97 6.48
CA GLY A 89 0.78 -17.80 7.93
C GLY A 89 1.08 -16.36 8.33
N ALA A 90 0.84 -16.06 9.60
CA ALA A 90 0.86 -14.72 10.17
C ALA A 90 2.19 -13.98 9.96
N LYS A 91 3.33 -14.63 10.27
CA LYS A 91 4.65 -13.98 10.20
C LYS A 91 5.01 -13.53 8.77
N ARG A 92 4.82 -14.43 7.80
CA ARG A 92 5.15 -14.14 6.39
C ARG A 92 4.21 -13.09 5.82
N PHE A 93 2.92 -13.16 6.15
CA PHE A 93 1.94 -12.17 5.71
C PHE A 93 2.26 -10.78 6.26
N LEU A 94 2.54 -10.64 7.57
CA LEU A 94 2.90 -9.36 8.18
C LEU A 94 4.17 -8.77 7.55
N PHE A 95 5.22 -9.59 7.41
CA PHE A 95 6.46 -9.14 6.78
C PHE A 95 6.22 -8.64 5.34
N TYR A 96 5.43 -9.38 4.57
CA TYR A 96 5.06 -9.00 3.21
C TYR A 96 4.28 -7.67 3.18
N TYR A 97 3.25 -7.55 4.03
CA TYR A 97 2.40 -6.36 4.12
C TYR A 97 3.22 -5.11 4.42
N ILE A 98 4.05 -5.15 5.45
CA ILE A 98 4.90 -4.03 5.85
C ILE A 98 5.94 -3.70 4.77
N SER A 99 6.58 -4.71 4.18
CA SER A 99 7.57 -4.48 3.12
C SER A 99 6.96 -3.84 1.87
N CYS A 100 5.75 -4.28 1.45
CA CYS A 100 5.03 -3.66 0.34
C CYS A 100 4.68 -2.20 0.66
N GLY A 101 4.27 -1.90 1.90
CA GLY A 101 3.96 -0.53 2.32
C GLY A 101 5.19 0.37 2.32
N ILE A 102 6.28 -0.06 2.94
CA ILE A 102 7.53 0.71 2.91
C ILE A 102 7.99 0.94 1.47
N GLY A 103 7.97 -0.12 0.65
CA GLY A 103 8.32 0.00 -0.76
C GLY A 103 7.43 0.97 -1.53
N ALA A 104 6.12 0.93 -1.29
CA ALA A 104 5.16 1.87 -1.87
C ALA A 104 5.51 3.32 -1.51
N GLY A 105 5.81 3.61 -0.24
CA GLY A 105 6.26 4.92 0.21
C GLY A 105 7.54 5.37 -0.51
N LEU A 106 8.55 4.50 -0.60
CA LEU A 106 9.80 4.82 -1.31
C LEU A 106 9.60 5.09 -2.81
N PHE A 107 8.71 4.37 -3.48
CA PHE A 107 8.35 4.65 -4.87
C PHE A 107 7.63 5.99 -5.01
N GLN A 108 6.78 6.35 -4.06
CA GLN A 108 6.10 7.65 -4.05
C GLN A 108 7.10 8.79 -3.84
N GLU A 109 8.04 8.66 -2.90
CA GLU A 109 9.13 9.62 -2.68
C GLU A 109 9.96 9.84 -3.94
N LEU A 110 10.30 8.75 -4.65
CA LEU A 110 11.03 8.83 -5.91
C LEU A 110 10.20 9.57 -6.99
N ALA A 111 8.91 9.29 -7.10
CA ALA A 111 8.04 9.98 -8.05
C ALA A 111 7.96 11.48 -7.76
N GLN A 112 7.74 11.86 -6.50
CA GLN A 112 7.70 13.27 -6.07
C GLN A 112 9.06 13.97 -6.31
N PHE A 113 10.17 13.26 -6.12
CA PHE A 113 11.48 13.80 -6.47
C PHE A 113 11.62 14.09 -7.97
N CYS A 114 11.17 13.16 -8.82
CA CYS A 114 11.17 13.37 -10.26
C CYS A 114 10.28 14.55 -10.66
N ASP A 115 9.08 14.65 -10.08
CA ASP A 115 8.14 15.74 -10.34
C ASP A 115 8.75 17.10 -9.97
N LEU A 116 9.37 17.21 -8.78
CA LEU A 116 10.06 18.41 -8.35
C LEU A 116 11.22 18.78 -9.30
N TYR A 117 12.01 17.76 -9.70
CA TYR A 117 13.12 17.97 -10.64
C TYR A 117 12.64 18.52 -11.98
N PHE A 118 11.60 17.94 -12.56
CA PHE A 118 11.04 18.42 -13.83
C PHE A 118 10.40 19.81 -13.69
N MET A 119 9.71 20.06 -12.59
CA MET A 119 9.11 21.36 -12.29
C MET A 119 10.19 22.46 -12.25
N LEU A 120 11.28 22.26 -11.53
CA LEU A 120 12.37 23.22 -11.43
C LEU A 120 13.11 23.39 -12.76
N SER A 121 13.32 22.30 -13.50
CA SER A 121 13.99 22.33 -14.80
C SER A 121 13.18 23.11 -15.86
N SER A 122 11.86 23.09 -15.79
CA SER A 122 10.96 23.79 -16.72
C SER A 122 10.89 25.31 -16.49
N GLN A 123 11.18 25.78 -15.28
CA GLN A 123 11.02 27.18 -14.92
C GLN A 123 12.21 28.08 -15.27
N SER A 124 13.22 27.61 -15.98
CA SER A 124 14.45 28.37 -16.34
C SER A 124 15.17 29.02 -15.13
N ALA A 125 14.75 28.69 -13.92
CA ALA A 125 15.36 29.17 -12.69
C ALA A 125 16.54 28.24 -12.38
N ASN A 126 17.76 28.79 -12.28
CA ASN A 126 18.96 28.09 -11.79
C ASN A 126 18.84 27.74 -10.29
N VAL A 127 17.70 27.17 -9.88
CA VAL A 127 17.45 26.76 -8.50
C VAL A 127 17.83 25.30 -8.38
N SER A 128 18.86 25.04 -7.61
CA SER A 128 19.24 23.67 -7.25
C SER A 128 18.24 23.09 -6.25
N ILE A 129 17.80 21.84 -6.47
CA ILE A 129 16.98 21.07 -5.52
C ILE A 129 17.58 21.07 -4.10
N MET A 130 18.91 21.07 -4.00
CA MET A 130 19.63 21.05 -2.72
C MET A 130 19.65 22.41 -2.00
N HIS A 131 19.26 23.49 -2.69
CA HIS A 131 19.30 24.85 -2.17
C HIS A 131 17.92 25.55 -2.37
N LEU A 132 16.84 24.81 -2.11
CA LEU A 132 15.49 25.39 -2.16
C LEU A 132 15.34 26.49 -1.08
N PRO A 133 14.76 27.65 -1.42
CA PRO A 133 14.38 28.65 -0.41
C PRO A 133 13.46 28.05 0.65
N GLU A 134 13.54 28.54 1.89
CA GLU A 134 12.76 28.01 3.01
C GLU A 134 11.25 28.00 2.72
N VAL A 135 10.73 29.05 2.08
CA VAL A 135 9.31 29.13 1.67
C VAL A 135 8.94 27.97 0.73
N ALA A 136 9.82 27.63 -0.23
CA ALA A 136 9.58 26.51 -1.14
C ALA A 136 9.65 25.15 -0.41
N ARG A 137 10.57 25.00 0.55
CA ARG A 137 10.65 23.80 1.39
C ARG A 137 9.41 23.61 2.25
N GLN A 138 8.90 24.70 2.87
CA GLN A 138 7.66 24.66 3.65
C GLN A 138 6.46 24.26 2.78
N ALA A 139 6.41 24.69 1.52
CA ALA A 139 5.36 24.28 0.59
C ALA A 139 5.37 22.76 0.28
N LEU A 140 6.53 22.10 0.38
CA LEU A 140 6.64 20.65 0.20
C LEU A 140 5.94 19.83 1.30
N ASN A 141 5.62 20.43 2.46
CA ASN A 141 4.82 19.76 3.49
C ASN A 141 3.42 19.39 3.00
N ALA A 142 2.91 20.07 1.97
CA ALA A 142 1.64 19.71 1.33
C ALA A 142 1.70 18.40 0.52
N TRP A 143 2.91 17.90 0.23
CA TRP A 143 3.13 16.64 -0.49
C TRP A 143 3.13 15.47 0.47
N THR A 144 1.97 15.22 1.07
CA THR A 144 1.79 14.17 2.10
C THR A 144 1.02 13.00 1.54
N THR A 145 1.55 11.80 1.76
CA THR A 145 0.94 10.53 1.36
C THR A 145 0.38 9.81 2.58
N VAL A 146 -0.85 9.28 2.47
CA VAL A 146 -1.52 8.51 3.52
C VAL A 146 -2.26 7.31 2.91
N GLY A 147 -2.30 6.20 3.64
CA GLY A 147 -3.14 5.05 3.30
C GLY A 147 -2.43 3.71 3.35
N ALA A 148 -3.20 2.67 3.67
CA ALA A 148 -2.78 1.28 3.64
C ALA A 148 -2.70 0.71 2.20
N SER A 149 -3.14 1.49 1.21
CA SER A 149 -3.40 1.00 -0.15
C SER A 149 -2.15 0.42 -0.83
N GLY A 150 -0.96 1.01 -0.66
CA GLY A 150 0.27 0.46 -1.22
C GLY A 150 0.55 -0.98 -0.76
N SER A 151 0.37 -1.27 0.55
CA SER A 151 0.43 -2.63 1.08
C SER A 151 -0.68 -3.52 0.53
N ILE A 152 -1.90 -2.98 0.42
CA ILE A 152 -3.08 -3.73 -0.05
C ILE A 152 -2.94 -4.10 -1.53
N TYR A 153 -2.40 -3.23 -2.37
CA TYR A 153 -2.09 -3.57 -3.77
C TYR A 153 -1.05 -4.69 -3.87
N GLY A 154 -0.06 -4.70 -2.97
CA GLY A 154 0.83 -5.86 -2.81
C GLY A 154 0.08 -7.14 -2.43
N VAL A 155 -0.86 -7.07 -1.48
CA VAL A 155 -1.70 -8.22 -1.08
C VAL A 155 -2.60 -8.67 -2.22
N LEU A 156 -3.17 -7.76 -3.00
CA LEU A 156 -3.97 -8.04 -4.17
C LEU A 156 -3.15 -8.78 -5.24
N LEU A 157 -1.92 -8.33 -5.48
CA LEU A 157 -0.98 -9.03 -6.37
C LEU A 157 -0.69 -10.44 -5.86
N ALA A 158 -0.42 -10.60 -4.55
CA ALA A 158 -0.18 -11.91 -3.95
C ALA A 158 -1.36 -12.85 -4.16
N PHE A 159 -2.59 -12.37 -3.95
CA PHE A 159 -3.80 -13.13 -4.21
C PHE A 159 -3.88 -13.58 -5.68
N GLY A 160 -3.69 -12.67 -6.63
CA GLY A 160 -3.70 -12.99 -8.06
C GLY A 160 -2.62 -13.97 -8.50
N MET A 161 -1.44 -13.93 -7.87
CA MET A 161 -0.34 -14.85 -8.15
C MET A 161 -0.52 -16.23 -7.48
N LEU A 162 -1.19 -16.30 -6.31
CA LEU A 162 -1.48 -17.55 -5.60
C LEU A 162 -2.68 -18.28 -6.19
N PHE A 163 -3.71 -17.54 -6.57
CA PHE A 163 -5.00 -18.05 -7.02
C PHE A 163 -5.42 -17.49 -8.39
N PRO A 164 -4.61 -17.65 -9.45
CA PRO A 164 -4.78 -16.93 -10.71
C PRO A 164 -6.10 -17.24 -11.43
N ASN A 165 -6.68 -18.40 -11.19
CA ASN A 165 -7.91 -18.86 -11.84
C ASN A 165 -9.16 -18.73 -10.98
N GLU A 166 -9.02 -18.25 -9.71
CA GLU A 166 -10.16 -17.99 -8.85
C GLU A 166 -11.07 -16.91 -9.47
N LYS A 167 -12.37 -17.12 -9.36
CA LYS A 167 -13.38 -16.24 -9.93
C LYS A 167 -13.85 -15.22 -8.90
N LEU A 168 -13.66 -13.94 -9.22
CA LEU A 168 -14.12 -12.82 -8.41
C LEU A 168 -15.39 -12.22 -9.03
N PHE A 169 -16.41 -12.05 -8.20
CA PHE A 169 -17.63 -11.31 -8.57
C PHE A 169 -17.47 -9.86 -8.10
N ILE A 170 -17.48 -8.93 -9.04
CA ILE A 170 -17.26 -7.50 -8.79
C ILE A 170 -18.54 -6.76 -9.20
N ILE A 171 -19.25 -6.19 -8.24
CA ILE A 171 -20.43 -5.38 -8.53
C ILE A 171 -19.98 -4.05 -9.17
N PRO A 172 -20.58 -3.62 -10.29
CA PRO A 172 -21.80 -4.14 -10.95
C PRO A 172 -21.56 -5.10 -12.13
N ILE A 173 -20.38 -5.72 -12.25
CA ILE A 173 -20.05 -6.58 -13.40
C ILE A 173 -20.84 -7.89 -13.29
N PRO A 174 -21.68 -8.25 -14.31
CA PRO A 174 -22.61 -9.37 -14.20
C PRO A 174 -21.95 -10.76 -14.41
N PHE A 175 -20.64 -10.81 -14.63
CA PHE A 175 -19.91 -12.05 -14.84
C PHE A 175 -18.63 -12.08 -14.00
N PRO A 176 -18.18 -13.29 -13.58
CA PRO A 176 -16.99 -13.42 -12.77
C PRO A 176 -15.70 -13.21 -13.59
N ILE A 177 -14.75 -12.49 -13.02
CA ILE A 177 -13.43 -12.25 -13.60
C ILE A 177 -12.41 -13.13 -12.86
N LYS A 178 -11.49 -13.77 -13.59
CA LYS A 178 -10.38 -14.51 -12.96
C LYS A 178 -9.43 -13.53 -12.25
N ALA A 179 -8.95 -13.92 -11.06
CA ALA A 179 -8.11 -13.08 -10.21
C ALA A 179 -6.88 -12.51 -10.93
N LYS A 180 -6.22 -13.28 -11.80
CA LYS A 180 -5.09 -12.78 -12.61
C LYS A 180 -5.48 -11.59 -13.50
N TRP A 181 -6.63 -11.65 -14.15
CA TRP A 181 -7.10 -10.56 -15.01
C TRP A 181 -7.55 -9.35 -14.20
N PHE A 182 -8.21 -9.58 -13.06
CA PHE A 182 -8.58 -8.53 -12.13
C PHE A 182 -7.35 -7.73 -11.69
N VAL A 183 -6.30 -8.40 -11.21
CA VAL A 183 -5.06 -7.74 -10.78
C VAL A 183 -4.36 -7.01 -11.92
N MET A 184 -4.30 -7.62 -13.12
CA MET A 184 -3.68 -6.98 -14.29
C MET A 184 -4.44 -5.72 -14.74
N ILE A 185 -5.77 -5.75 -14.73
CA ILE A 185 -6.61 -4.60 -15.08
C ILE A 185 -6.39 -3.47 -14.06
N TYR A 186 -6.40 -3.78 -12.75
CA TYR A 186 -6.13 -2.78 -11.72
C TYR A 186 -4.74 -2.17 -11.83
N ALA A 187 -3.70 -2.99 -12.05
CA ALA A 187 -2.35 -2.48 -12.30
C ALA A 187 -2.29 -1.59 -13.56
N GLY A 188 -3.01 -1.95 -14.61
CA GLY A 188 -3.11 -1.14 -15.82
C GLY A 188 -3.82 0.20 -15.61
N ILE A 189 -4.90 0.20 -14.82
CA ILE A 189 -5.61 1.43 -14.42
C ILE A 189 -4.68 2.35 -13.61
N GLU A 190 -3.96 1.82 -12.61
CA GLU A 190 -3.02 2.59 -11.81
C GLU A 190 -1.90 3.20 -12.67
N LEU A 191 -1.35 2.41 -13.59
CA LEU A 191 -0.31 2.91 -14.51
C LEU A 191 -0.85 4.02 -15.42
N PHE A 192 -2.03 3.83 -15.99
CA PHE A 192 -2.66 4.84 -16.82
C PHE A 192 -2.98 6.12 -16.05
N SER A 193 -3.54 5.97 -14.83
CA SER A 193 -3.86 7.11 -13.96
C SER A 193 -2.60 7.87 -13.54
N ALA A 194 -1.53 7.17 -13.20
CA ALA A 194 -0.24 7.81 -12.90
C ALA A 194 0.31 8.67 -14.05
N MET A 195 -0.02 8.31 -15.29
CA MET A 195 0.42 9.06 -16.49
C MET A 195 -0.56 10.17 -16.91
N ALA A 196 -1.86 9.99 -16.62
CA ALA A 196 -2.92 10.84 -17.18
C ALA A 196 -3.45 11.89 -16.19
N THR A 197 -3.41 11.62 -14.89
CA THR A 197 -4.05 12.44 -13.86
C THR A 197 -3.04 13.03 -12.89
N ALA A 198 -2.36 14.11 -13.33
CA ALA A 198 -1.56 14.89 -12.40
C ALA A 198 -2.50 15.67 -11.46
N GLY A 199 -2.46 15.36 -10.16
CA GLY A 199 -3.12 16.17 -9.12
C GLY A 199 -4.52 15.71 -8.68
N ASP A 200 -4.93 14.45 -8.93
CA ASP A 200 -6.18 13.90 -8.41
C ASP A 200 -6.12 13.53 -6.91
N GLY A 201 -4.96 13.72 -6.28
CA GLY A 201 -4.73 13.41 -4.87
C GLY A 201 -4.55 11.93 -4.58
N VAL A 202 -4.44 11.08 -5.60
CA VAL A 202 -4.22 9.62 -5.46
C VAL A 202 -2.75 9.28 -5.74
N ALA A 203 -2.15 8.53 -4.84
CA ALA A 203 -0.75 8.09 -4.96
C ALA A 203 -0.63 6.82 -5.84
N HIS A 204 -0.95 6.94 -7.12
CA HIS A 204 -0.93 5.80 -8.07
C HIS A 204 0.44 5.11 -8.15
N ILE A 205 1.53 5.87 -8.08
CA ILE A 205 2.89 5.32 -8.09
C ILE A 205 3.16 4.51 -6.80
N ALA A 206 2.63 4.92 -5.65
CA ALA A 206 2.73 4.13 -4.43
C ALA A 206 2.02 2.77 -4.57
N HIS A 207 0.84 2.73 -5.20
CA HIS A 207 0.12 1.48 -5.46
C HIS A 207 0.96 0.51 -6.33
N LEU A 208 1.50 1.01 -7.45
CA LEU A 208 2.39 0.25 -8.31
C LEU A 208 3.67 -0.17 -7.59
N GLY A 209 4.26 0.71 -6.78
CA GLY A 209 5.44 0.43 -5.96
C GLY A 209 5.22 -0.75 -5.01
N GLY A 210 4.08 -0.78 -4.32
CA GLY A 210 3.69 -1.91 -3.47
C GLY A 210 3.56 -3.22 -4.24
N MET A 211 2.98 -3.19 -5.45
CA MET A 211 2.91 -4.37 -6.33
C MET A 211 4.30 -4.83 -6.81
N VAL A 212 5.18 -3.91 -7.18
CA VAL A 212 6.55 -4.21 -7.65
C VAL A 212 7.35 -4.91 -6.56
N VAL A 213 7.37 -4.34 -5.34
CA VAL A 213 8.05 -4.96 -4.20
C VAL A 213 7.45 -6.34 -3.89
N GLY A 214 6.13 -6.44 -3.85
CA GLY A 214 5.42 -7.69 -3.65
C GLY A 214 5.76 -8.76 -4.69
N PHE A 215 5.85 -8.38 -5.96
CA PHE A 215 6.23 -9.28 -7.06
C PHE A 215 7.63 -9.87 -6.85
N PHE A 216 8.62 -9.03 -6.55
CA PHE A 216 9.99 -9.49 -6.35
C PHE A 216 10.12 -10.38 -5.10
N MET A 217 9.41 -10.04 -4.00
CA MET A 217 9.37 -10.89 -2.81
C MET A 217 8.79 -12.27 -3.09
N ILE A 218 7.66 -12.35 -3.80
CA ILE A 218 7.04 -13.64 -4.14
C ILE A 218 7.97 -14.44 -5.07
N LYS A 219 8.56 -13.79 -6.06
CA LYS A 219 9.51 -14.43 -6.99
C LYS A 219 10.74 -14.98 -6.24
N TYR A 220 11.30 -14.18 -5.33
CA TYR A 220 12.41 -14.59 -4.48
C TYR A 220 12.03 -15.81 -3.62
N TRP A 221 10.89 -15.79 -2.95
CA TRP A 221 10.45 -16.91 -2.11
C TRP A 221 10.20 -18.19 -2.93
N ARG A 222 9.65 -18.07 -4.13
CA ARG A 222 9.48 -19.21 -5.04
C ARG A 222 10.83 -19.82 -5.44
N SER A 223 11.80 -18.99 -5.80
CA SER A 223 13.13 -19.48 -6.24
C SER A 223 13.91 -20.13 -5.11
N HIS A 224 13.76 -19.68 -3.86
CA HIS A 224 14.47 -20.23 -2.70
C HIS A 224 13.76 -21.47 -2.12
N ALA A 225 12.45 -21.56 -2.17
CA ALA A 225 11.72 -22.80 -1.90
C ALA A 225 12.11 -23.92 -2.88
N TYR A 226 12.43 -23.56 -4.12
CA TYR A 226 12.91 -24.50 -5.15
C TYR A 226 14.36 -24.97 -4.92
N ARG A 227 15.24 -24.11 -4.35
CA ARG A 227 16.65 -24.48 -4.06
C ARG A 227 16.83 -25.30 -2.78
N GLY A 228 15.92 -25.22 -1.82
CA GLY A 228 16.01 -25.89 -0.52
C GLY A 228 15.40 -27.30 -0.48
N SER A 229 14.80 -27.74 -1.57
CA SER A 229 14.19 -29.07 -1.69
C SER A 229 14.64 -29.73 -2.99
N ASN A 230 14.88 -31.04 -2.96
CA ASN A 230 15.06 -31.84 -4.17
C ASN A 230 13.90 -31.54 -5.13
N MET A 231 14.20 -31.36 -6.39
CA MET A 231 13.48 -30.83 -7.55
C MET A 231 11.94 -31.06 -7.65
N SER A 232 11.31 -31.80 -6.71
CA SER A 232 9.87 -32.07 -6.67
C SER A 232 9.04 -31.15 -5.76
N ASP A 233 9.64 -30.46 -4.76
CA ASP A 233 8.88 -29.86 -3.64
C ASP A 233 8.46 -28.40 -3.83
N GLY A 234 9.11 -27.63 -4.69
CA GLY A 234 8.78 -26.20 -4.89
C GLY A 234 7.39 -26.00 -5.50
N ASN A 235 7.05 -26.82 -6.51
CA ASN A 235 5.69 -26.84 -7.06
C ASN A 235 4.71 -27.51 -6.09
N GLN A 236 5.14 -28.55 -5.35
CA GLN A 236 4.33 -29.24 -4.34
C GLN A 236 3.93 -28.32 -3.18
N PHE A 237 4.77 -27.36 -2.76
CA PHE A 237 4.38 -26.41 -1.71
C PHE A 237 3.16 -25.59 -2.14
N PHE A 238 3.19 -25.00 -3.34
CA PHE A 238 2.06 -24.21 -3.86
C PHE A 238 0.86 -25.08 -4.22
N ASP A 239 1.08 -26.29 -4.75
CA ASP A 239 0.03 -27.27 -5.04
C ASP A 239 -0.59 -27.84 -3.76
N ASN A 240 0.19 -28.03 -2.69
CA ASN A 240 -0.30 -28.44 -1.38
C ASN A 240 -1.13 -27.33 -0.72
N LEU A 241 -0.73 -26.07 -0.87
CA LEU A 241 -1.51 -24.93 -0.41
C LEU A 241 -2.85 -24.85 -1.16
N LYS A 242 -2.82 -25.03 -2.49
CA LYS A 242 -4.01 -25.08 -3.33
C LYS A 242 -4.93 -26.23 -2.93
N ARG A 243 -4.39 -27.46 -2.77
CA ARG A 243 -5.15 -28.63 -2.31
C ARG A 243 -5.76 -28.48 -0.92
N LYS A 244 -5.07 -27.79 0.01
CA LYS A 244 -5.65 -27.45 1.33
C LYS A 244 -6.77 -26.45 1.24
N TRP A 245 -6.74 -25.57 0.26
CA TRP A 245 -7.81 -24.61 -0.01
C TRP A 245 -9.03 -25.26 -0.62
N ASP A 246 -8.82 -26.08 -1.65
CA ASP A 246 -9.89 -26.77 -2.40
C ASP A 246 -10.66 -27.82 -1.55
N LYS A 247 -10.10 -28.24 -0.39
CA LYS A 247 -10.73 -29.17 0.56
C LYS A 247 -11.52 -28.49 1.69
N ARG A 248 -11.68 -27.19 1.66
CA ARG A 248 -12.43 -26.39 2.66
C ARG A 248 -13.66 -25.75 2.06
#